data_f815e0c7015df0b30f0cc4f18bdc7a48
#
_entry.id   f815e0c7015df0b30f0cc4f18bdc7a48
#
_cell.length_a   1.000
_cell.length_b   1.000
_cell.length_c   1.000
_cell.angle_alpha   90.00
_cell.angle_beta   90.00
_cell.angle_gamma   90.00
#
_symmetry.space_group_name_H-M   'P 1'
#
loop_
_entity.id
_entity.type
_entity.pdbx_description
1 polymer ?
#
loop_
_entity_poly.entity_id
_entity_poly.type
_entity_poly.pdbx_seq_one_letter_code
_entity_poly.pdbx_strand_id
1 'polypeptide(L)'
;GIVTLVRLLDRYGLCPGALLDELPFHTSMYITNTASIGLHHVNHHIYNFGSVTLFFGMGTVEKVAVVEKGEARMKRFLPIGITADERVCSGAHYAAFFGTMSYLLNHPEELEKPPESVRFDEKCEYHVPKVGEQPAKKQKKQQKATVQA
;
A
#
# COMPACT_ATOMS: atom_id res chain seq x y z
N GLY A 1 22.84 -18.65 -9.66
CA GLY A 1 22.34 -19.83 -8.99
C GLY A 1 20.93 -19.67 -8.42
N ILE A 2 20.74 -19.86 -7.12
CA ILE A 2 19.43 -19.91 -6.45
C ILE A 2 18.62 -18.64 -6.69
N VAL A 3 19.22 -17.46 -6.55
CA VAL A 3 18.54 -16.16 -6.77
C VAL A 3 17.99 -16.03 -8.19
N THR A 4 18.72 -16.53 -9.18
CA THR A 4 18.26 -16.49 -10.59
C THR A 4 17.08 -17.43 -10.79
N LEU A 5 17.10 -18.62 -10.17
CA LEU A 5 16.02 -19.58 -10.21
C LEU A 5 14.75 -19.01 -9.54
N VAL A 6 14.88 -18.41 -8.35
CA VAL A 6 13.76 -17.78 -7.65
C VAL A 6 13.15 -16.64 -8.48
N ARG A 7 13.96 -15.78 -9.08
CA ARG A 7 13.47 -14.72 -9.98
C ARG A 7 12.74 -15.28 -11.21
N LEU A 8 13.23 -16.39 -11.75
CA LEU A 8 12.56 -17.04 -12.89
C LEU A 8 11.22 -17.62 -12.48
N LEU A 9 11.16 -18.33 -11.35
CA LEU A 9 9.92 -18.88 -10.80
C LEU A 9 8.91 -17.76 -10.47
N ASP A 10 9.35 -16.66 -9.86
CA ASP A 10 8.53 -15.50 -9.56
C ASP A 10 7.94 -14.89 -10.84
N ARG A 11 8.77 -14.70 -11.86
CA ARG A 11 8.35 -14.13 -13.16
C ARG A 11 7.22 -14.92 -13.84
N TYR A 12 7.18 -16.23 -13.64
CA TYR A 12 6.17 -17.10 -14.23
C TYR A 12 5.05 -17.50 -13.25
N GLY A 13 5.03 -16.90 -12.05
CA GLY A 13 4.03 -17.21 -11.03
C GLY A 13 4.13 -18.64 -10.48
N LEU A 14 5.30 -19.29 -10.61
CA LEU A 14 5.56 -20.67 -10.19
C LEU A 14 6.22 -20.76 -8.80
N CYS A 15 6.39 -19.65 -8.11
CA CYS A 15 6.94 -19.66 -6.76
C CYS A 15 6.02 -20.38 -5.78
N PRO A 16 6.55 -21.34 -4.98
CA PRO A 16 5.77 -21.98 -3.91
C PRO A 16 5.26 -20.95 -2.91
N GLY A 17 3.98 -21.06 -2.48
CA GLY A 17 3.37 -20.13 -1.52
C GLY A 17 4.16 -19.96 -0.22
N ALA A 18 4.71 -21.07 0.32
CA ALA A 18 5.56 -21.01 1.50
C ALA A 18 6.82 -20.15 1.33
N LEU A 19 7.36 -20.07 0.10
CA LEU A 19 8.50 -19.20 -0.19
C LEU A 19 8.06 -17.74 -0.35
N LEU A 20 6.86 -17.50 -0.93
CA LEU A 20 6.30 -16.15 -1.07
C LEU A 20 5.97 -15.53 0.28
N ASP A 21 5.48 -16.32 1.23
CA ASP A 21 5.13 -15.85 2.58
C ASP A 21 6.37 -15.40 3.39
N GLU A 22 7.53 -15.98 3.10
CA GLU A 22 8.80 -15.60 3.75
C GLU A 22 9.52 -14.44 3.04
N LEU A 23 9.15 -14.12 1.79
CA LEU A 23 9.80 -13.06 1.03
C LEU A 23 9.11 -11.72 1.25
N PRO A 24 9.80 -10.73 1.81
CA PRO A 24 9.21 -9.42 2.13
C PRO A 24 8.78 -8.60 0.89
N PHE A 25 9.14 -9.03 -0.32
CA PHE A 25 8.84 -8.32 -1.57
C PHE A 25 7.46 -8.65 -2.17
N HIS A 26 6.72 -9.60 -1.58
CA HIS A 26 5.37 -9.97 -1.98
C HIS A 26 4.31 -9.31 -1.07
N THR A 27 4.26 -8.00 -1.14
CA THR A 27 3.30 -7.15 -0.43
C THR A 27 2.79 -6.07 -1.37
N SER A 28 1.64 -5.48 -1.06
CA SER A 28 1.05 -4.42 -1.90
C SER A 28 1.78 -3.10 -1.75
N MET A 29 2.35 -2.82 -0.57
CA MET A 29 2.93 -1.54 -0.23
C MET A 29 4.07 -1.68 0.77
N TYR A 30 5.11 -0.87 0.60
CA TYR A 30 6.16 -0.65 1.59
C TYR A 30 6.05 0.74 2.22
N ILE A 31 6.26 0.80 3.52
CA ILE A 31 6.44 2.06 4.24
C ILE A 31 7.77 2.00 4.97
N THR A 32 8.65 2.95 4.69
CA THR A 32 9.93 3.10 5.38
C THR A 32 10.00 4.43 6.12
N ASN A 33 10.64 4.42 7.28
CA ASN A 33 10.86 5.64 8.07
C ASN A 33 12.33 6.06 7.98
N THR A 34 12.65 6.95 7.06
CA THR A 34 13.99 7.50 6.89
C THR A 34 14.31 8.61 7.90
N ALA A 35 13.30 9.13 8.60
CA ALA A 35 13.50 10.06 9.72
C ALA A 35 14.33 9.44 10.84
N SER A 36 14.25 8.11 11.04
CA SER A 36 15.03 7.39 12.06
C SER A 36 16.55 7.51 11.89
N ILE A 37 17.00 7.78 10.68
CA ILE A 37 18.41 7.99 10.33
C ILE A 37 18.71 9.45 9.94
N GLY A 38 17.79 10.37 10.26
CA GLY A 38 17.97 11.82 10.08
C GLY A 38 17.84 12.29 8.63
N LEU A 39 17.30 11.47 7.73
CA LEU A 39 17.10 11.86 6.33
C LEU A 39 15.74 12.54 6.12
N HIS A 40 15.68 13.43 5.13
CA HIS A 40 14.44 13.87 4.53
C HIS A 40 13.72 12.70 3.85
N HIS A 41 12.53 12.95 3.32
CA HIS A 41 11.84 11.93 2.53
C HIS A 41 12.69 11.54 1.31
N VAL A 42 12.63 10.27 0.95
CA VAL A 42 13.32 9.71 -0.22
C VAL A 42 12.32 9.07 -1.17
N ASN A 43 12.54 9.24 -2.46
CA ASN A 43 11.83 8.48 -3.47
C ASN A 43 12.58 7.18 -3.71
N HIS A 44 12.03 6.09 -3.22
CA HIS A 44 12.64 4.77 -3.39
C HIS A 44 12.19 4.17 -4.73
N HIS A 45 13.11 3.52 -5.45
CA HIS A 45 12.72 2.79 -6.66
C HIS A 45 11.96 1.51 -6.30
N ILE A 46 11.02 1.12 -7.16
CA ILE A 46 10.30 -0.14 -7.03
C ILE A 46 11.12 -1.25 -7.67
N TYR A 47 11.22 -2.38 -6.97
CA TYR A 47 11.98 -3.53 -7.44
C TYR A 47 11.26 -4.25 -8.60
N ASN A 48 12.05 -4.81 -9.53
CA ASN A 48 11.53 -5.69 -10.59
C ASN A 48 11.34 -7.14 -10.10
N PHE A 49 11.12 -7.33 -8.79
CA PHE A 49 10.94 -8.61 -8.14
C PHE A 49 9.87 -8.45 -7.06
N GLY A 50 8.94 -9.41 -7.01
CA GLY A 50 7.81 -9.35 -6.09
C GLY A 50 6.63 -8.56 -6.64
N SER A 51 5.69 -8.21 -5.76
CA SER A 51 4.41 -7.58 -6.11
C SER A 51 4.24 -6.15 -5.57
N VAL A 52 5.29 -5.55 -5.03
CA VAL A 52 5.23 -4.18 -4.48
C VAL A 52 4.91 -3.18 -5.57
N THR A 53 3.84 -2.42 -5.41
CA THR A 53 3.38 -1.41 -6.37
C THR A 53 3.50 0.02 -5.84
N LEU A 54 3.58 0.18 -4.53
CA LEU A 54 3.66 1.46 -3.84
C LEU A 54 4.79 1.46 -2.82
N PHE A 55 5.57 2.54 -2.79
CA PHE A 55 6.61 2.75 -1.80
C PHE A 55 6.48 4.13 -1.16
N PHE A 56 6.38 4.17 0.17
CA PHE A 56 6.29 5.39 0.96
C PHE A 56 7.56 5.58 1.77
N GLY A 57 8.23 6.71 1.60
CA GLY A 57 9.40 7.11 2.38
C GLY A 57 9.06 8.29 3.30
N MET A 58 8.88 8.05 4.60
CA MET A 58 8.63 9.11 5.58
C MET A 58 9.94 9.77 5.97
N GLY A 59 10.02 11.10 5.81
CA GLY A 59 11.18 11.90 6.21
C GLY A 59 11.05 12.51 7.61
N THR A 60 12.05 13.28 8.01
CA THR A 60 12.04 14.05 9.27
C THR A 60 10.95 15.11 9.25
N VAL A 61 10.27 15.27 10.40
CA VAL A 61 9.26 16.31 10.58
C VAL A 61 9.89 17.69 10.49
N GLU A 62 9.35 18.54 9.64
CA GLU A 62 9.79 19.89 9.40
C GLU A 62 8.80 20.93 9.95
N LYS A 63 9.33 22.09 10.36
CA LYS A 63 8.50 23.26 10.69
C LYS A 63 8.48 24.18 9.48
N VAL A 64 7.31 24.43 8.94
CA VAL A 64 7.10 25.27 7.76
C VAL A 64 6.19 26.43 8.13
N ALA A 65 6.55 27.64 7.70
CA ALA A 65 5.68 28.80 7.83
C ALA A 65 4.57 28.73 6.77
N VAL A 66 3.32 28.68 7.20
CA VAL A 66 2.14 28.67 6.35
C VAL A 66 1.34 29.93 6.58
N VAL A 67 0.92 30.60 5.51
CA VAL A 67 0.03 31.75 5.62
C VAL A 67 -1.42 31.27 5.60
N GLU A 68 -2.12 31.45 6.73
CA GLU A 68 -3.54 31.14 6.84
C GLU A 68 -4.30 32.40 7.26
N LYS A 69 -5.32 32.74 6.48
CA LYS A 69 -6.16 33.92 6.72
C LYS A 69 -5.36 35.25 6.87
N GLY A 70 -4.23 35.36 6.14
CA GLY A 70 -3.35 36.52 6.18
C GLY A 70 -2.32 36.53 7.32
N GLU A 71 -2.30 35.54 8.20
CA GLU A 71 -1.32 35.41 9.28
C GLU A 71 -0.34 34.27 9.00
N ALA A 72 0.95 34.51 9.26
CA ALA A 72 1.98 33.49 9.18
C ALA A 72 1.97 32.63 10.45
N ARG A 73 1.77 31.31 10.28
CA ARG A 73 1.80 30.34 11.39
C ARG A 73 2.79 29.23 11.10
N MET A 74 3.54 28.83 12.14
CA MET A 74 4.43 27.69 12.03
C MET A 74 3.65 26.39 12.20
N LYS A 75 3.67 25.52 11.18
CA LYS A 75 3.07 24.18 11.24
C LYS A 75 4.14 23.11 11.09
N ARG A 76 3.84 21.94 11.66
CA ARG A 76 4.69 20.75 11.53
C ARG A 76 4.18 19.92 10.36
N PHE A 77 5.08 19.59 9.45
CA PHE A 77 4.81 18.73 8.30
C PHE A 77 5.66 17.48 8.36
N LEU A 78 5.06 16.36 8.03
CA LEU A 78 5.75 15.10 7.76
C LEU A 78 5.87 14.94 6.25
N PRO A 79 7.05 15.16 5.66
CA PRO A 79 7.23 14.95 4.23
C PRO A 79 7.23 13.44 3.92
N ILE A 80 6.49 13.04 2.89
CA ILE A 80 6.40 11.65 2.44
C ILE A 80 6.71 11.60 0.96
N GLY A 81 7.80 10.91 0.60
CA GLY A 81 8.10 10.55 -0.78
C GLY A 81 7.28 9.34 -1.19
N ILE A 82 6.62 9.40 -2.34
CA ILE A 82 5.78 8.32 -2.83
C ILE A 82 6.26 7.91 -4.21
N THR A 83 6.52 6.61 -4.39
CA THR A 83 6.79 6.01 -5.69
C THR A 83 5.68 5.01 -6.00
N ALA A 84 5.08 5.12 -7.18
CA ALA A 84 3.98 4.28 -7.65
C ALA A 84 4.36 3.62 -8.99
N ASP A 85 3.96 2.36 -9.18
CA ASP A 85 4.25 1.60 -10.39
C ASP A 85 3.11 1.71 -11.41
N GLU A 86 3.26 2.56 -12.40
CA GLU A 86 2.27 2.75 -13.46
C GLU A 86 2.12 1.55 -14.41
N ARG A 87 2.95 0.53 -14.29
CA ARG A 87 2.78 -0.74 -15.01
C ARG A 87 1.56 -1.51 -14.49
N VAL A 88 1.14 -1.26 -13.25
CA VAL A 88 0.02 -1.95 -12.59
C VAL A 88 -1.29 -1.24 -12.83
N CYS A 89 -1.31 0.08 -12.69
CA CYS A 89 -2.51 0.88 -12.98
C CYS A 89 -2.13 2.29 -13.43
N SER A 90 -3.05 2.96 -14.10
CA SER A 90 -2.81 4.30 -14.63
C SER A 90 -2.74 5.37 -13.54
N GLY A 91 -2.11 6.51 -13.88
CA GLY A 91 -2.03 7.67 -13.00
C GLY A 91 -3.39 8.17 -12.51
N ALA A 92 -4.48 7.99 -13.28
CA ALA A 92 -5.83 8.35 -12.86
C ALA A 92 -6.31 7.53 -11.64
N HIS A 93 -5.98 6.23 -11.59
CA HIS A 93 -6.28 5.39 -10.42
C HIS A 93 -5.46 5.80 -9.20
N TYR A 94 -4.18 6.12 -9.39
CA TYR A 94 -3.35 6.63 -8.31
C TYR A 94 -3.84 7.99 -7.80
N ALA A 95 -4.29 8.88 -8.67
CA ALA A 95 -4.87 10.17 -8.27
C ALA A 95 -6.12 9.96 -7.37
N ALA A 96 -7.01 9.02 -7.73
CA ALA A 96 -8.16 8.67 -6.92
C ALA A 96 -7.75 8.07 -5.57
N PHE A 97 -6.76 7.17 -5.56
CA PHE A 97 -6.19 6.58 -4.34
C PHE A 97 -5.62 7.66 -3.41
N PHE A 98 -4.76 8.55 -3.92
CA PHE A 98 -4.16 9.61 -3.11
C PHE A 98 -5.18 10.64 -2.64
N GLY A 99 -6.23 10.92 -3.43
CA GLY A 99 -7.35 11.75 -3.02
C GLY A 99 -8.08 11.15 -1.81
N THR A 100 -8.40 9.85 -1.86
CA THR A 100 -9.03 9.12 -0.76
C THR A 100 -8.11 9.07 0.47
N MET A 101 -6.83 8.79 0.28
CA MET A 101 -5.85 8.77 1.36
C MET A 101 -5.75 10.14 2.05
N SER A 102 -5.67 11.22 1.27
CA SER A 102 -5.64 12.58 1.81
C SER A 102 -6.91 12.92 2.59
N TYR A 103 -8.08 12.51 2.08
CA TYR A 103 -9.34 12.68 2.80
C TYR A 103 -9.31 11.97 4.16
N LEU A 104 -8.95 10.69 4.20
CA LEU A 104 -8.89 9.89 5.43
C LEU A 104 -7.85 10.40 6.42
N LEU A 105 -6.71 10.91 5.96
CA LEU A 105 -5.71 11.54 6.83
C LEU A 105 -6.22 12.83 7.49
N ASN A 106 -7.14 13.55 6.83
CA ASN A 106 -7.78 14.75 7.39
C ASN A 106 -9.04 14.42 8.22
N HIS A 107 -9.60 13.20 8.07
CA HIS A 107 -10.77 12.72 8.79
C HIS A 107 -10.48 11.34 9.40
N PRO A 108 -9.54 11.24 10.36
CA PRO A 108 -9.11 9.95 10.90
C PRO A 108 -10.24 9.20 11.62
N GLU A 109 -11.28 9.88 12.06
CA GLU A 109 -12.48 9.29 12.66
C GLU A 109 -13.24 8.36 11.71
N GLU A 110 -13.10 8.56 10.40
CA GLU A 110 -13.71 7.66 9.41
C GLU A 110 -13.00 6.29 9.36
N LEU A 111 -11.74 6.21 9.77
CA LEU A 111 -10.99 4.96 9.85
C LEU A 111 -11.44 4.05 11.01
N GLU A 112 -12.13 4.60 12.00
CA GLU A 112 -12.70 3.81 13.10
C GLU A 112 -13.95 3.01 12.68
N LYS A 113 -14.57 3.40 11.55
CA LYS A 113 -15.73 2.73 10.99
C LYS A 113 -15.30 1.80 9.87
N PRO A 114 -15.32 0.47 10.08
CA PRO A 114 -15.00 -0.45 8.99
C PRO A 114 -16.02 -0.28 7.85
N PRO A 115 -15.56 -0.31 6.59
CA PRO A 115 -16.48 -0.27 5.45
C PRO A 115 -17.39 -1.51 5.47
N GLU A 116 -18.65 -1.37 5.06
CA GLU A 116 -19.59 -2.48 4.98
C GLU A 116 -19.17 -3.52 3.93
N SER A 117 -18.57 -3.07 2.84
CA SER A 117 -18.02 -3.92 1.78
C SER A 117 -16.79 -3.28 1.14
N VAL A 118 -15.91 -4.11 0.60
CA VAL A 118 -14.75 -3.69 -0.18
C VAL A 118 -14.89 -4.26 -1.58
N ARG A 119 -14.86 -3.38 -2.59
CA ARG A 119 -14.88 -3.78 -4.00
C ARG A 119 -13.46 -3.79 -4.53
N PHE A 120 -12.97 -4.97 -4.96
CA PHE A 120 -11.64 -5.16 -5.52
C PHE A 120 -11.61 -5.04 -7.05
N ASP A 121 -12.70 -5.43 -7.70
CA ASP A 121 -12.94 -5.20 -9.12
C ASP A 121 -14.45 -5.00 -9.38
N GLU A 122 -14.83 -4.68 -10.61
CA GLU A 122 -16.23 -4.40 -10.96
C GLU A 122 -17.18 -5.59 -10.75
N LYS A 123 -16.65 -6.81 -10.60
CA LYS A 123 -17.42 -8.07 -10.50
C LYS A 123 -17.29 -8.75 -9.13
N CYS A 124 -16.33 -8.33 -8.32
CA CYS A 124 -16.05 -8.96 -7.02
C CYS A 124 -16.36 -8.00 -5.87
N GLU A 125 -17.27 -8.40 -5.02
CA GLU A 125 -17.60 -7.72 -3.78
C GLU A 125 -17.19 -8.60 -2.60
N TYR A 126 -16.30 -8.09 -1.77
CA TYR A 126 -15.79 -8.82 -0.61
C TYR A 126 -16.46 -8.27 0.65
N HIS A 127 -17.11 -9.15 1.39
CA HIS A 127 -17.66 -8.80 2.69
C HIS A 127 -16.54 -8.59 3.70
N VAL A 128 -16.49 -7.41 4.30
CA VAL A 128 -15.57 -7.11 5.40
C VAL A 128 -16.21 -7.58 6.70
N PRO A 129 -15.60 -8.56 7.41
CA PRO A 129 -16.17 -9.03 8.66
C PRO A 129 -16.19 -7.90 9.70
N LYS A 130 -17.29 -7.75 10.41
CA LYS A 130 -17.39 -6.80 11.53
C LYS A 130 -16.40 -7.16 12.62
N VAL A 131 -15.91 -6.16 13.37
CA VAL A 131 -15.01 -6.39 14.50
C VAL A 131 -15.62 -7.41 15.46
N GLY A 132 -14.92 -8.56 15.65
CA GLY A 132 -15.40 -9.69 16.47
C GLY A 132 -16.05 -10.84 15.69
N GLU A 133 -16.30 -10.69 14.39
CA GLU A 133 -16.83 -11.76 13.55
C GLU A 133 -15.66 -12.64 13.06
N GLN A 134 -15.69 -13.94 13.40
CA GLN A 134 -14.67 -14.85 12.91
C GLN A 134 -14.85 -15.09 11.40
N PRO A 135 -13.77 -14.99 10.57
CA PRO A 135 -13.88 -15.23 9.15
C PRO A 135 -14.44 -16.65 8.89
N ALA A 136 -15.55 -16.72 8.20
CA ALA A 136 -16.19 -18.00 7.88
C ALA A 136 -15.22 -18.90 7.10
N LYS A 137 -15.01 -20.13 7.58
CA LYS A 137 -14.10 -21.15 7.01
C LYS A 137 -14.35 -21.48 5.51
N LYS A 138 -15.43 -20.97 4.92
CA LYS A 138 -15.81 -21.20 3.51
C LYS A 138 -15.06 -20.35 2.47
N GLN A 139 -14.42 -19.25 2.86
CA GLN A 139 -13.76 -18.35 1.89
C GLN A 139 -12.47 -18.91 1.27
N LYS A 140 -11.77 -19.84 1.97
CA LYS A 140 -10.57 -20.50 1.42
C LYS A 140 -10.80 -21.33 0.16
N LYS A 141 -12.03 -21.78 -0.12
CA LYS A 141 -12.34 -22.56 -1.32
C LYS A 141 -12.64 -21.71 -2.55
N GLN A 142 -13.17 -20.51 -2.35
CA GLN A 142 -13.47 -19.59 -3.48
C GLN A 142 -12.23 -18.88 -3.99
N GLN A 143 -11.31 -18.47 -3.12
CA GLN A 143 -10.05 -17.89 -3.54
C GLN A 143 -9.17 -18.81 -4.39
N LYS A 144 -9.19 -20.15 -4.11
CA LYS A 144 -8.47 -21.11 -4.94
C LYS A 144 -9.08 -21.33 -6.33
N ALA A 145 -10.38 -21.10 -6.51
CA ALA A 145 -11.05 -21.26 -7.80
C ALA A 145 -10.86 -20.06 -8.73
N THR A 146 -10.64 -18.87 -8.18
CA THR A 146 -10.48 -17.64 -8.97
C THR A 146 -9.04 -17.43 -9.45
N VAL A 147 -8.06 -18.09 -8.82
CA VAL A 147 -6.63 -18.04 -9.24
C VAL A 147 -6.31 -19.09 -10.32
N GLN A 148 -7.25 -20.02 -10.63
CA GLN A 148 -7.07 -21.07 -11.65
C GLN A 148 -7.96 -20.87 -12.90
N ALA A 149 -8.62 -19.74 -13.03
CA ALA A 149 -9.35 -19.31 -14.23
C ALA A 149 -8.70 -18.07 -14.84
#